data_11516ad82efcdc118ffae30fafa9c2ea
#
_entry.id   11516ad82efcdc118ffae30fafa9c2ea
#
_cell.length_a   1.000
_cell.length_b   1.000
_cell.length_c   1.000
_cell.angle_alpha   90.00
_cell.angle_beta   90.00
_cell.angle_gamma   90.00
#
_symmetry.space_group_name_H-M   'P 1'
#
loop_
_entity.id
_entity.type
_entity.pdbx_description
1 polymer ?
#
loop_
_entity_poly.entity_id
_entity_poly.type
_entity_poly.pdbx_seq_one_letter_code
_entity_poly.pdbx_strand_id
1 'polypeptide(L)'
;YELWTMNATDPSSKKKMTNYGPGYRYQLFWSPDSKKLAFIDQTMQIKIFDITTGASINVDRGLRMTHGSLMGFNPSWSPDSRWLTYNRDLENYHNAVFVFDVNQQKLHQITSGYYECSSPVFDSEGKYIYLFTNQLFQPSYSDIDNTFIYTNSTQIAAISLLKKTPSLLSPKNDTVAIKSEPETIAKAIETKNKKAKENKEKKDSTTQKITPVEIDFDLIESRMVVLPIPNGNFGNIASSTGKIIYLKVPNTGSPNTAKMSIAYYDIEKREEKNILMNHSCYFGLMMVLYKLSNSNFLSCLARNTCSMELKFVKSFTLI
;
A
#
# COMPACT_ATOMS: atom_id res chain seq x y z
N TYR A 1 8.37 -13.85 -22.07
CA TYR A 1 9.45 -13.02 -21.50
C TYR A 1 10.02 -13.67 -20.25
N GLU A 2 11.33 -13.46 -20.02
CA GLU A 2 12.04 -13.99 -18.86
C GLU A 2 12.37 -12.89 -17.86
N LEU A 3 12.53 -13.26 -16.60
CA LEU A 3 13.03 -12.34 -15.58
C LEU A 3 14.56 -12.18 -15.71
N TRP A 4 15.00 -10.96 -15.65
CA TRP A 4 16.40 -10.60 -15.68
C TRP A 4 16.72 -9.69 -14.50
N THR A 5 17.90 -9.83 -13.94
CA THR A 5 18.44 -8.89 -12.96
C THR A 5 19.65 -8.17 -13.54
N MET A 6 19.84 -6.94 -13.08
CA MET A 6 20.95 -6.10 -13.50
C MET A 6 21.29 -5.13 -12.37
N ASN A 7 22.56 -4.85 -12.14
CA ASN A 7 22.94 -3.77 -11.24
C ASN A 7 22.65 -2.43 -11.93
N ALA A 8 22.01 -1.51 -11.25
CA ALA A 8 21.64 -0.19 -11.78
C ALA A 8 22.86 0.63 -12.26
N THR A 9 24.02 0.39 -11.68
CA THR A 9 25.27 1.10 -12.01
C THR A 9 26.16 0.36 -13.00
N ASP A 10 25.85 -0.90 -13.32
CA ASP A 10 26.64 -1.76 -14.21
C ASP A 10 25.73 -2.58 -15.15
N PRO A 11 25.48 -2.07 -16.38
CA PRO A 11 24.67 -2.78 -17.37
C PRO A 11 25.23 -4.15 -17.80
N SER A 12 26.53 -4.37 -17.63
CA SER A 12 27.18 -5.65 -18.01
C SER A 12 26.85 -6.77 -17.04
N SER A 13 26.35 -6.45 -15.85
CA SER A 13 25.91 -7.41 -14.82
C SER A 13 24.56 -8.08 -15.13
N LYS A 14 23.97 -7.83 -16.30
CA LYS A 14 22.68 -8.42 -16.73
C LYS A 14 22.73 -9.93 -16.69
N LYS A 15 21.84 -10.54 -15.90
CA LYS A 15 21.74 -11.98 -15.72
C LYS A 15 20.31 -12.46 -15.92
N LYS A 16 20.13 -13.50 -16.75
CA LYS A 16 18.86 -14.19 -16.87
C LYS A 16 18.59 -15.03 -15.63
N MET A 17 17.42 -14.86 -15.03
CA MET A 17 17.05 -15.54 -13.78
C MET A 17 16.08 -16.70 -13.99
N THR A 18 15.30 -16.69 -15.08
CA THR A 18 14.25 -17.69 -15.31
C THR A 18 14.31 -18.27 -16.72
N ASN A 19 13.66 -19.42 -16.89
CA ASN A 19 13.47 -20.07 -18.18
C ASN A 19 12.02 -20.57 -18.30
N TYR A 20 11.08 -19.66 -18.19
CA TYR A 20 9.65 -19.97 -18.25
C TYR A 20 9.13 -20.20 -19.68
N GLY A 21 9.89 -19.78 -20.69
CA GLY A 21 9.47 -19.82 -22.08
C GLY A 21 8.57 -18.65 -22.49
N PRO A 22 7.82 -18.80 -23.61
CA PRO A 22 7.02 -17.72 -24.16
C PRO A 22 5.92 -17.27 -23.21
N GLY A 23 5.49 -16.01 -23.35
CA GLY A 23 4.39 -15.41 -22.60
C GLY A 23 4.81 -14.18 -21.81
N TYR A 24 3.83 -13.31 -21.54
CA TYR A 24 4.03 -12.07 -20.81
C TYR A 24 4.06 -12.29 -19.30
N ARG A 25 4.89 -11.52 -18.61
CA ARG A 25 4.92 -11.33 -17.16
C ARG A 25 4.70 -9.85 -16.92
N TYR A 26 3.60 -9.56 -16.24
CA TYR A 26 3.17 -8.19 -16.02
C TYR A 26 3.70 -7.70 -14.70
N GLN A 27 4.20 -6.50 -14.68
CA GLN A 27 4.65 -5.75 -13.49
C GLN A 27 5.32 -6.64 -12.43
N LEU A 28 6.46 -6.20 -11.95
CA LEU A 28 7.22 -6.92 -10.92
C LEU A 28 7.20 -6.13 -9.62
N PHE A 29 6.82 -6.79 -8.55
CA PHE A 29 6.70 -6.20 -7.21
C PHE A 29 7.69 -6.83 -6.27
N TRP A 30 8.71 -6.06 -5.90
CA TRP A 30 9.72 -6.49 -4.96
C TRP A 30 9.17 -6.63 -3.55
N SER A 31 9.59 -7.69 -2.84
CA SER A 31 9.44 -7.77 -1.40
C SER A 31 10.36 -6.76 -0.71
N PRO A 32 9.97 -6.22 0.46
CA PRO A 32 10.79 -5.25 1.21
C PRO A 32 12.22 -5.72 1.52
N ASP A 33 12.43 -7.02 1.71
CA ASP A 33 13.76 -7.63 1.92
C ASP A 33 14.57 -7.80 0.62
N SER A 34 14.02 -7.40 -0.53
CA SER A 34 14.63 -7.49 -1.86
C SER A 34 15.03 -8.91 -2.29
N LYS A 35 14.39 -9.95 -1.72
CA LYS A 35 14.70 -11.36 -2.05
C LYS A 35 13.66 -12.01 -2.96
N LYS A 36 12.47 -11.44 -3.06
CA LYS A 36 11.36 -12.04 -3.81
C LYS A 36 10.71 -11.03 -4.76
N LEU A 37 10.18 -11.55 -5.85
CA LEU A 37 9.40 -10.82 -6.86
C LEU A 37 8.03 -11.45 -6.99
N ALA A 38 6.96 -10.66 -6.76
CA ALA A 38 5.60 -11.07 -7.10
C ALA A 38 5.20 -10.51 -8.46
N PHE A 39 4.49 -11.30 -9.26
CA PHE A 39 3.98 -10.90 -10.58
C PHE A 39 2.78 -11.76 -10.99
N ILE A 40 2.07 -11.30 -12.01
CA ILE A 40 1.04 -12.09 -12.70
C ILE A 40 1.48 -12.36 -14.13
N ASP A 41 1.22 -13.55 -14.64
CA ASP A 41 1.52 -13.89 -16.03
C ASP A 41 0.25 -13.78 -16.92
N GLN A 42 0.44 -13.89 -18.23
CA GLN A 42 -0.67 -13.79 -19.19
C GLN A 42 -1.76 -14.86 -19.02
N THR A 43 -1.49 -15.94 -18.29
CA THR A 43 -2.47 -16.98 -17.95
C THR A 43 -3.22 -16.66 -16.67
N MET A 44 -3.04 -15.44 -16.15
CA MET A 44 -3.60 -14.93 -14.88
C MET A 44 -3.06 -15.68 -13.66
N GLN A 45 -1.94 -16.38 -13.79
CA GLN A 45 -1.29 -17.03 -12.66
C GLN A 45 -0.44 -16.03 -11.89
N ILE A 46 -0.71 -15.91 -10.59
CA ILE A 46 0.06 -15.12 -9.65
C ILE A 46 1.21 -15.98 -9.14
N LYS A 47 2.43 -15.45 -9.23
CA LYS A 47 3.66 -16.16 -8.87
C LYS A 47 4.55 -15.31 -7.98
N ILE A 48 5.31 -15.98 -7.14
CA ILE A 48 6.43 -15.40 -6.41
C ILE A 48 7.70 -16.11 -6.88
N PHE A 49 8.70 -15.34 -7.29
CA PHE A 49 10.03 -15.80 -7.65
C PHE A 49 11.01 -15.41 -6.56
N ASP A 50 11.72 -16.37 -5.99
CA ASP A 50 12.80 -16.13 -5.03
C ASP A 50 14.13 -15.99 -5.78
N ILE A 51 14.73 -14.80 -5.70
CA ILE A 51 15.97 -14.47 -6.41
C ILE A 51 17.16 -15.23 -5.86
N THR A 52 17.13 -15.56 -4.57
CA THR A 52 18.24 -16.21 -3.88
C THR A 52 18.34 -17.68 -4.27
N THR A 53 17.18 -18.36 -4.32
CA THR A 53 17.11 -19.80 -4.61
C THR A 53 16.84 -20.11 -6.08
N GLY A 54 16.30 -19.14 -6.85
CA GLY A 54 15.81 -19.35 -8.20
C GLY A 54 14.48 -20.11 -8.27
N ALA A 55 13.83 -20.36 -7.14
CA ALA A 55 12.58 -21.11 -7.07
C ALA A 55 11.38 -20.21 -7.35
N SER A 56 10.32 -20.80 -7.89
CA SER A 56 9.03 -20.15 -8.15
C SER A 56 7.93 -20.82 -7.36
N ILE A 57 7.09 -20.01 -6.73
CA ILE A 57 5.89 -20.44 -6.00
C ILE A 57 4.67 -20.00 -6.80
N ASN A 58 3.76 -20.91 -7.09
CA ASN A 58 2.44 -20.56 -7.61
C ASN A 58 1.55 -20.17 -6.43
N VAL A 59 1.08 -18.92 -6.43
CA VAL A 59 0.29 -18.36 -5.34
C VAL A 59 -1.19 -18.63 -5.56
N ASP A 60 -1.71 -18.22 -6.71
CA ASP A 60 -3.12 -18.28 -7.06
C ASP A 60 -3.32 -18.05 -8.57
N ARG A 61 -4.56 -18.08 -9.02
CA ARG A 61 -4.93 -17.78 -10.40
C ARG A 61 -6.21 -16.97 -10.44
N GLY A 62 -6.21 -15.85 -11.18
CA GLY A 62 -7.43 -15.11 -11.50
C GLY A 62 -8.40 -15.93 -12.33
N LEU A 63 -9.70 -15.74 -12.14
CA LEU A 63 -10.73 -16.47 -12.87
C LEU A 63 -10.95 -15.89 -14.26
N ARG A 64 -10.89 -14.56 -14.37
CA ARG A 64 -11.23 -13.81 -15.59
C ARG A 64 -10.36 -12.57 -15.74
N MET A 65 -10.26 -12.14 -16.98
CA MET A 65 -9.76 -10.82 -17.33
C MET A 65 -10.93 -10.07 -17.97
N THR A 66 -11.81 -9.50 -17.15
CA THR A 66 -13.07 -8.90 -17.63
C THR A 66 -12.89 -7.51 -18.18
N HIS A 67 -12.07 -6.68 -17.55
CA HIS A 67 -11.88 -5.29 -17.93
C HIS A 67 -10.41 -4.88 -17.84
N GLY A 68 -9.91 -4.28 -18.90
CA GLY A 68 -8.57 -3.73 -18.94
C GLY A 68 -7.48 -4.78 -19.09
N SER A 69 -6.30 -4.42 -18.65
CA SER A 69 -5.09 -5.23 -18.74
C SER A 69 -4.75 -5.87 -17.38
N LEU A 70 -4.09 -7.02 -17.40
CA LEU A 70 -3.44 -7.58 -16.21
C LEU A 70 -2.39 -6.63 -15.57
N MET A 71 -2.11 -5.52 -16.23
CA MET A 71 -1.39 -4.38 -15.67
C MET A 71 -2.09 -3.73 -14.46
N GLY A 72 -3.38 -4.01 -14.24
CA GLY A 72 -4.09 -3.59 -13.04
C GLY A 72 -3.79 -4.43 -11.79
N PHE A 73 -3.07 -5.55 -11.92
CA PHE A 73 -2.62 -6.33 -10.78
C PHE A 73 -1.69 -5.51 -9.89
N ASN A 74 -2.09 -5.27 -8.65
CA ASN A 74 -1.35 -4.42 -7.72
C ASN A 74 -1.30 -5.07 -6.32
N PRO A 75 -0.42 -6.05 -6.11
CA PRO A 75 -0.24 -6.69 -4.82
C PRO A 75 0.56 -5.82 -3.86
N SER A 76 0.40 -6.06 -2.57
CA SER A 76 1.19 -5.43 -1.52
C SER A 76 1.87 -6.47 -0.64
N TRP A 77 3.15 -6.26 -0.37
CA TRP A 77 3.92 -7.06 0.58
C TRP A 77 3.76 -6.53 2.00
N SER A 78 3.74 -7.43 2.96
CA SER A 78 3.89 -7.04 4.37
C SER A 78 5.32 -6.51 4.64
N PRO A 79 5.50 -5.63 5.64
CA PRO A 79 6.82 -5.06 5.96
C PRO A 79 7.90 -6.11 6.24
N ASP A 80 7.53 -7.27 6.75
CA ASP A 80 8.43 -8.39 7.05
C ASP A 80 8.65 -9.35 5.85
N SER A 81 8.07 -9.05 4.68
CA SER A 81 8.20 -9.85 3.45
C SER A 81 7.64 -11.28 3.54
N ARG A 82 6.84 -11.57 4.56
CA ARG A 82 6.21 -12.88 4.75
C ARG A 82 4.89 -13.01 4.02
N TRP A 83 4.08 -11.94 3.97
CA TRP A 83 2.73 -11.98 3.45
C TRP A 83 2.61 -11.18 2.17
N LEU A 84 1.85 -11.72 1.21
CA LEU A 84 1.45 -11.01 0.00
C LEU A 84 -0.06 -10.85 -0.01
N THR A 85 -0.57 -9.61 -0.08
CA THR A 85 -2.00 -9.33 -0.26
C THR A 85 -2.29 -8.83 -1.67
N TYR A 86 -3.43 -9.21 -2.20
CA TYR A 86 -3.93 -8.79 -3.51
C TYR A 86 -5.45 -8.99 -3.56
N ASN A 87 -6.10 -8.44 -4.57
CA ASN A 87 -7.48 -8.78 -4.88
C ASN A 87 -7.56 -9.56 -6.18
N ARG A 88 -8.53 -10.41 -6.29
CA ARG A 88 -8.97 -11.05 -7.53
C ARG A 88 -10.48 -11.26 -7.54
N ASP A 89 -11.00 -11.48 -8.74
CA ASP A 89 -12.41 -11.74 -8.97
C ASP A 89 -12.84 -13.11 -8.42
N LEU A 90 -14.09 -13.16 -7.99
CA LEU A 90 -14.83 -14.36 -7.63
C LEU A 90 -15.84 -14.73 -8.71
N GLU A 91 -16.52 -15.85 -8.55
CA GLU A 91 -17.54 -16.32 -9.51
C GLU A 91 -18.73 -15.35 -9.65
N ASN A 92 -19.05 -14.61 -8.59
CA ASN A 92 -20.09 -13.57 -8.57
C ASN A 92 -19.67 -12.23 -9.21
N TYR A 93 -18.51 -12.16 -9.85
CA TYR A 93 -17.92 -10.97 -10.46
C TYR A 93 -17.49 -9.86 -9.49
N HIS A 94 -17.54 -10.08 -8.19
CA HIS A 94 -16.94 -9.17 -7.22
C HIS A 94 -15.47 -9.54 -6.97
N ASN A 95 -14.67 -8.56 -6.69
CA ASN A 95 -13.32 -8.80 -6.18
C ASN A 95 -13.36 -9.05 -4.68
N ALA A 96 -12.60 -10.04 -4.26
CA ALA A 96 -12.30 -10.27 -2.86
C ALA A 96 -10.80 -10.09 -2.61
N VAL A 97 -10.45 -9.79 -1.38
CA VAL A 97 -9.07 -9.62 -0.93
C VAL A 97 -8.55 -10.94 -0.37
N PHE A 98 -7.35 -11.29 -0.78
CA PHE A 98 -6.61 -12.49 -0.39
C PHE A 98 -5.29 -12.12 0.26
N VAL A 99 -4.82 -13.00 1.15
CA VAL A 99 -3.49 -12.93 1.76
C VAL A 99 -2.83 -14.30 1.62
N PHE A 100 -1.61 -14.32 1.12
CA PHE A 100 -0.81 -15.53 0.96
C PHE A 100 0.36 -15.53 1.95
N ASP A 101 0.46 -16.61 2.75
CA ASP A 101 1.63 -16.86 3.60
C ASP A 101 2.73 -17.53 2.76
N VAL A 102 3.81 -16.81 2.50
CA VAL A 102 4.92 -17.31 1.70
C VAL A 102 5.66 -18.44 2.40
N ASN A 103 5.72 -18.43 3.73
CA ASN A 103 6.42 -19.44 4.51
C ASN A 103 5.64 -20.75 4.57
N GLN A 104 4.32 -20.67 4.76
CA GLN A 104 3.44 -21.86 4.81
C GLN A 104 2.89 -22.24 3.44
N GLN A 105 3.07 -21.41 2.42
CA GLN A 105 2.48 -21.54 1.09
C GLN A 105 0.95 -21.74 1.14
N LYS A 106 0.30 -20.95 2.02
CA LYS A 106 -1.12 -21.05 2.28
C LYS A 106 -1.83 -19.75 1.89
N LEU A 107 -2.91 -19.93 1.12
CA LEU A 107 -3.79 -18.84 0.70
C LEU A 107 -4.96 -18.70 1.68
N HIS A 108 -5.28 -17.45 2.04
CA HIS A 108 -6.41 -17.08 2.86
C HIS A 108 -7.23 -16.00 2.16
N GLN A 109 -8.52 -16.22 2.02
CA GLN A 109 -9.48 -15.20 1.61
C GLN A 109 -9.88 -14.42 2.86
N ILE A 110 -9.75 -13.09 2.84
CA ILE A 110 -10.01 -12.23 4.02
C ILE A 110 -11.27 -11.37 3.90
N THR A 111 -11.82 -11.22 2.69
CA THR A 111 -13.15 -10.65 2.48
C THR A 111 -14.05 -11.64 1.77
N SER A 112 -15.33 -11.68 2.13
CA SER A 112 -16.29 -12.66 1.62
C SER A 112 -16.57 -12.50 0.11
N GLY A 113 -16.35 -11.29 -0.44
CA GLY A 113 -16.76 -10.92 -1.80
C GLY A 113 -18.25 -10.65 -1.92
N TYR A 114 -18.95 -10.49 -0.80
CA TYR A 114 -20.34 -10.00 -0.82
C TYR A 114 -20.39 -8.56 -1.34
N TYR A 115 -19.45 -7.73 -0.89
CA TYR A 115 -19.17 -6.42 -1.46
C TYR A 115 -17.88 -6.44 -2.25
N GLU A 116 -17.79 -5.56 -3.26
CA GLU A 116 -16.54 -5.31 -4.00
C GLU A 116 -15.47 -4.81 -3.04
N CYS A 117 -14.32 -5.50 -2.98
CA CYS A 117 -13.15 -5.10 -2.20
C CYS A 117 -11.90 -5.17 -3.08
N SER A 118 -11.15 -4.07 -3.18
CA SER A 118 -10.02 -3.97 -4.10
C SER A 118 -8.83 -3.18 -3.54
N SER A 119 -7.70 -3.28 -4.24
CA SER A 119 -6.47 -2.53 -3.96
C SER A 119 -5.98 -2.64 -2.51
N PRO A 120 -5.85 -3.84 -1.95
CA PRO A 120 -5.38 -4.00 -0.58
C PRO A 120 -3.91 -3.59 -0.43
N VAL A 121 -3.60 -2.87 0.64
CA VAL A 121 -2.24 -2.43 0.98
C VAL A 121 -1.97 -2.68 2.46
N PHE A 122 -0.85 -3.34 2.77
CA PHE A 122 -0.40 -3.47 4.14
C PHE A 122 -0.02 -2.10 4.74
N ASP A 123 -0.40 -1.91 5.98
CA ASP A 123 0.13 -0.84 6.80
C ASP A 123 1.65 -0.95 6.98
N SER A 124 2.34 0.18 6.99
CA SER A 124 3.81 0.23 7.16
C SER A 124 4.31 -0.38 8.47
N GLU A 125 3.46 -0.46 9.50
CA GLU A 125 3.77 -1.12 10.77
C GLU A 125 3.27 -2.58 10.83
N GLY A 126 2.55 -3.06 9.80
CA GLY A 126 2.02 -4.42 9.75
C GLY A 126 0.87 -4.68 10.71
N LYS A 127 0.08 -3.67 11.06
CA LYS A 127 -1.06 -3.78 11.98
C LYS A 127 -2.40 -3.86 11.26
N TYR A 128 -2.50 -3.29 10.05
CA TYR A 128 -3.73 -3.17 9.28
C TYR A 128 -3.50 -3.51 7.81
N ILE A 129 -4.58 -3.82 7.12
CA ILE A 129 -4.69 -3.77 5.66
C ILE A 129 -5.69 -2.68 5.32
N TYR A 130 -5.30 -1.73 4.47
CA TYR A 130 -6.17 -0.72 3.89
C TYR A 130 -6.64 -1.18 2.53
N LEU A 131 -7.90 -0.87 2.19
CA LEU A 131 -8.49 -1.29 0.92
C LEU A 131 -9.61 -0.35 0.49
N PHE A 132 -10.02 -0.47 -0.76
CA PHE A 132 -11.26 0.12 -1.26
C PHE A 132 -12.40 -0.87 -1.11
N THR A 133 -13.59 -0.37 -0.77
CA THR A 133 -14.80 -1.17 -0.67
C THR A 133 -16.02 -0.40 -1.17
N ASN A 134 -17.03 -1.11 -1.68
CA ASN A 134 -18.29 -0.54 -2.15
C ASN A 134 -19.45 -0.99 -1.25
N GLN A 135 -19.33 -0.80 0.06
CA GLN A 135 -20.39 -1.14 1.03
C GLN A 135 -21.49 -0.09 1.12
N LEU A 136 -21.30 1.07 0.47
CA LEU A 136 -22.25 2.15 0.50
C LEU A 136 -23.45 1.86 -0.39
N PHE A 137 -24.64 1.77 0.21
CA PHE A 137 -25.88 1.61 -0.50
C PHE A 137 -26.56 2.98 -0.72
N GLN A 138 -26.16 3.70 -1.77
CA GLN A 138 -26.76 4.96 -2.20
C GLN A 138 -26.96 4.93 -3.73
N PRO A 139 -27.89 4.12 -4.23
CA PRO A 139 -28.14 4.03 -5.66
C PRO A 139 -28.87 5.27 -6.17
N SER A 140 -28.56 5.67 -7.41
CA SER A 140 -29.40 6.56 -8.22
C SER A 140 -30.21 5.71 -9.19
N TYR A 141 -31.46 6.05 -9.37
CA TYR A 141 -32.31 5.37 -10.34
C TYR A 141 -32.11 5.97 -11.74
N SER A 142 -32.01 5.14 -12.76
CA SER A 142 -31.93 5.54 -14.15
C SER A 142 -33.28 5.30 -14.81
N ASP A 143 -33.94 6.38 -15.26
CA ASP A 143 -35.22 6.31 -16.00
C ASP A 143 -35.06 5.78 -17.42
N ILE A 144 -33.81 5.71 -17.92
CA ILE A 144 -33.55 5.30 -19.31
C ILE A 144 -33.57 3.78 -19.44
N ASP A 145 -32.94 3.08 -18.53
CA ASP A 145 -32.75 1.62 -18.57
C ASP A 145 -33.40 0.91 -17.40
N ASN A 146 -34.12 1.62 -16.55
CA ASN A 146 -34.78 1.12 -15.33
C ASN A 146 -33.85 0.34 -14.40
N THR A 147 -32.61 0.80 -14.27
CA THR A 147 -31.60 0.20 -13.39
C THR A 147 -31.16 1.13 -12.28
N PHE A 148 -30.50 0.57 -11.26
CA PHE A 148 -29.81 1.34 -10.26
C PHE A 148 -28.36 1.59 -10.66
N ILE A 149 -27.93 2.83 -10.51
CA ILE A 149 -26.56 3.27 -10.77
C ILE A 149 -25.90 3.60 -9.43
N TYR A 150 -24.71 3.05 -9.21
CA TYR A 150 -23.90 3.27 -8.01
C TYR A 150 -22.68 4.12 -8.36
N THR A 151 -22.89 5.44 -8.50
CA THR A 151 -21.80 6.36 -8.82
C THR A 151 -21.11 6.85 -7.56
N ASN A 152 -19.80 7.04 -7.63
CA ASN A 152 -19.00 7.64 -6.55
C ASN A 152 -19.18 6.93 -5.19
N SER A 153 -19.38 5.62 -5.20
CA SER A 153 -19.73 4.83 -4.02
C SER A 153 -18.54 4.19 -3.31
N THR A 154 -17.34 4.33 -3.85
CA THR A 154 -16.14 3.71 -3.26
C THR A 154 -15.77 4.40 -1.96
N GLN A 155 -15.44 3.59 -0.96
CA GLN A 155 -15.01 3.99 0.36
C GLN A 155 -13.62 3.42 0.65
N ILE A 156 -12.89 4.04 1.57
CA ILE A 156 -11.62 3.52 2.09
C ILE A 156 -11.90 2.83 3.42
N ALA A 157 -11.47 1.59 3.55
CA ALA A 157 -11.62 0.80 4.75
C ALA A 157 -10.27 0.29 5.29
N ALA A 158 -10.26 -0.08 6.55
CA ALA A 158 -9.13 -0.69 7.23
C ALA A 158 -9.56 -1.98 7.94
N ILE A 159 -8.78 -3.04 7.82
CA ILE A 159 -8.96 -4.30 8.53
C ILE A 159 -7.83 -4.46 9.54
N SER A 160 -8.17 -4.63 10.83
CA SER A 160 -7.18 -4.95 11.87
C SER A 160 -6.70 -6.39 11.71
N LEU A 161 -5.37 -6.61 11.65
CA LEU A 161 -4.80 -7.94 11.45
C LEU A 161 -4.94 -8.86 12.66
N LEU A 162 -4.88 -8.32 13.87
CA LEU A 162 -5.05 -9.07 15.11
C LEU A 162 -6.31 -8.62 15.85
N LYS A 163 -6.96 -9.53 16.55
CA LYS A 163 -8.11 -9.22 17.43
C LYS A 163 -7.77 -8.21 18.52
N LYS A 164 -6.52 -8.26 19.04
CA LYS A 164 -6.03 -7.30 20.05
C LYS A 164 -5.68 -5.92 19.50
N THR A 165 -5.56 -5.78 18.17
CA THR A 165 -5.28 -4.48 17.55
C THR A 165 -6.52 -3.60 17.60
N PRO A 166 -6.45 -2.42 18.25
CA PRO A 166 -7.63 -1.55 18.37
C PRO A 166 -8.08 -1.06 17.00
N SER A 167 -9.38 -0.85 16.86
CA SER A 167 -9.94 -0.22 15.66
C SER A 167 -9.37 1.19 15.50
N LEU A 168 -9.11 1.61 14.25
CA LEU A 168 -8.67 2.99 13.96
C LEU A 168 -9.69 4.06 14.37
N LEU A 169 -10.95 3.66 14.50
CA LEU A 169 -12.04 4.55 14.92
C LEU A 169 -12.40 4.40 16.41
N SER A 170 -11.62 3.66 17.21
CA SER A 170 -11.83 3.56 18.63
C SER A 170 -11.92 4.95 19.28
N PRO A 171 -12.81 5.17 20.25
CA PRO A 171 -12.88 6.44 20.96
C PRO A 171 -11.52 6.84 21.53
N LYS A 172 -11.15 8.09 21.37
CA LYS A 172 -9.94 8.62 22.00
C LYS A 172 -10.29 8.96 23.45
N ASN A 173 -9.42 8.58 24.37
CA ASN A 173 -9.56 8.95 25.76
C ASN A 173 -9.09 10.40 25.94
N ASP A 174 -9.93 11.25 26.53
CA ASP A 174 -9.62 12.65 26.87
C ASP A 174 -8.69 12.78 28.09
N THR A 175 -8.14 11.67 28.60
CA THR A 175 -7.21 11.71 29.71
C THR A 175 -5.93 12.42 29.30
N VAL A 176 -5.81 13.70 29.65
CA VAL A 176 -4.56 14.42 29.57
C VAL A 176 -3.64 13.83 30.65
N ALA A 177 -2.57 13.16 30.25
CA ALA A 177 -1.52 12.79 31.19
C ALA A 177 -0.91 14.07 31.73
N ILE A 178 -1.29 14.44 32.96
CA ILE A 178 -0.65 15.53 33.69
C ILE A 178 0.79 15.09 33.93
N LYS A 179 1.74 15.65 33.16
CA LYS A 179 3.17 15.48 33.44
C LYS A 179 3.42 16.16 34.79
N SER A 180 3.57 15.37 35.84
CA SER A 180 4.04 15.87 37.14
C SER A 180 5.47 16.41 36.97
N GLU A 181 5.63 17.68 37.24
CA GLU A 181 6.85 18.48 37.00
C GLU A 181 8.06 18.29 37.96
N PRO A 182 8.29 17.27 38.75
CA PRO A 182 9.56 17.23 39.50
C PRO A 182 10.68 16.39 38.88
N GLU A 183 10.43 15.62 37.77
CA GLU A 183 11.49 14.75 37.25
C GLU A 183 12.33 15.32 36.10
N THR A 184 11.99 16.51 35.60
CA THR A 184 12.62 17.08 34.39
C THR A 184 13.94 17.80 34.70
N ILE A 185 14.17 18.24 35.95
CA ILE A 185 15.37 19.01 36.30
C ILE A 185 16.57 18.12 36.58
N ALA A 186 16.38 16.95 37.19
CA ALA A 186 17.47 16.01 37.47
C ALA A 186 18.03 15.33 36.22
N LYS A 187 17.19 15.01 35.22
CA LYS A 187 17.63 14.40 33.95
C LYS A 187 18.29 15.37 32.96
N ALA A 188 18.04 16.66 33.09
CA ALA A 188 18.63 17.69 32.22
C ALA A 188 20.09 18.01 32.59
N ILE A 189 20.51 17.78 33.80
CA ILE A 189 21.88 18.03 34.28
C ILE A 189 22.82 16.86 33.92
N GLU A 190 22.33 15.63 33.97
CA GLU A 190 23.15 14.46 33.55
C GLU A 190 23.34 14.36 32.04
N THR A 191 22.38 14.87 31.22
CA THR A 191 22.46 14.78 29.76
C THR A 191 23.43 15.81 29.16
N LYS A 192 23.69 16.94 29.85
CA LYS A 192 24.68 17.95 29.38
C LYS A 192 26.11 17.55 29.51
N ASN A 193 26.45 16.71 30.51
CA ASN A 193 27.80 16.28 30.74
C ASN A 193 28.26 15.06 29.92
N LYS A 194 27.33 14.34 29.25
CA LYS A 194 27.63 13.24 28.32
C LYS A 194 27.74 13.66 26.86
N LYS A 195 27.19 14.81 26.45
CA LYS A 195 27.23 15.29 25.06
C LYS A 195 28.55 15.93 24.59
N ALA A 196 29.52 16.12 25.48
CA ALA A 196 30.80 16.73 25.13
C ALA A 196 31.89 15.73 24.71
N LYS A 197 31.68 14.40 24.79
CA LYS A 197 32.67 13.37 24.47
C LYS A 197 32.37 12.39 23.36
N GLU A 198 31.18 12.46 22.75
CA GLU A 198 30.75 11.46 21.72
C GLU A 198 30.41 12.09 20.33
N ASN A 199 31.17 13.08 19.90
CA ASN A 199 30.97 13.67 18.57
C ASN A 199 32.11 13.26 17.61
N LYS A 200 32.43 11.96 17.57
CA LYS A 200 33.14 11.35 16.43
C LYS A 200 32.64 9.90 16.29
N GLU A 201 32.17 9.58 15.09
CA GLU A 201 31.71 8.26 14.65
C GLU A 201 30.26 7.87 14.99
N LYS A 202 29.31 8.39 14.23
CA LYS A 202 28.10 7.66 13.83
C LYS A 202 27.88 7.82 12.33
N LYS A 203 28.48 6.91 11.59
CA LYS A 203 28.06 6.58 10.24
C LYS A 203 26.75 5.77 10.34
N ASP A 204 25.77 6.28 9.65
CA ASP A 204 24.43 5.77 9.41
C ASP A 204 24.36 4.26 9.18
N SER A 205 23.67 3.55 10.04
CA SER A 205 22.92 2.34 9.69
C SER A 205 21.90 2.05 10.82
N THR A 206 20.83 2.82 10.84
CA THR A 206 19.67 2.45 11.66
C THR A 206 18.93 1.32 10.93
N THR A 207 19.38 0.08 11.16
CA THR A 207 18.62 -1.10 10.76
C THR A 207 17.34 -1.10 11.63
N GLN A 208 16.24 -0.61 11.07
CA GLN A 208 14.93 -0.70 11.71
C GLN A 208 14.67 -2.19 11.96
N LYS A 209 14.48 -2.56 13.23
CA LYS A 209 14.12 -3.92 13.61
C LYS A 209 12.72 -4.20 13.05
N ILE A 210 12.66 -4.97 11.96
CA ILE A 210 11.39 -5.36 11.32
C ILE A 210 10.66 -6.29 12.30
N THR A 211 9.48 -5.86 12.74
CA THR A 211 8.62 -6.67 13.59
C THR A 211 7.90 -7.70 12.73
N PRO A 212 7.88 -8.99 13.06
CA PRO A 212 7.10 -9.98 12.36
C PRO A 212 5.62 -9.61 12.31
N VAL A 213 5.00 -9.75 11.15
CA VAL A 213 3.56 -9.50 10.96
C VAL A 213 2.80 -10.78 11.28
N GLU A 214 1.89 -10.70 12.24
CA GLU A 214 0.99 -11.77 12.61
C GLU A 214 -0.43 -11.45 12.15
N ILE A 215 -1.14 -12.45 11.66
CA ILE A 215 -2.52 -12.31 11.18
C ILE A 215 -3.41 -13.35 11.84
N ASP A 216 -4.46 -12.89 12.50
CA ASP A 216 -5.52 -13.73 13.03
C ASP A 216 -6.66 -13.77 12.00
N PHE A 217 -6.86 -14.90 11.35
CA PHE A 217 -7.84 -15.05 10.28
C PHE A 217 -9.27 -15.30 10.78
N ASP A 218 -9.45 -15.64 12.06
CA ASP A 218 -10.78 -15.87 12.60
C ASP A 218 -11.58 -14.56 12.62
N LEU A 219 -12.73 -14.58 11.91
CA LEU A 219 -13.63 -13.43 11.75
C LEU A 219 -12.90 -12.13 11.30
N ILE A 220 -11.88 -12.25 10.46
CA ILE A 220 -11.05 -11.10 10.06
C ILE A 220 -11.86 -9.99 9.37
N GLU A 221 -12.81 -10.34 8.51
CA GLU A 221 -13.66 -9.37 7.82
C GLU A 221 -14.53 -8.54 8.79
N SER A 222 -14.96 -9.12 9.90
CA SER A 222 -15.75 -8.41 10.91
C SER A 222 -14.98 -7.27 11.61
N ARG A 223 -13.65 -7.25 11.47
CA ARG A 223 -12.78 -6.18 11.99
C ARG A 223 -12.57 -5.05 10.99
N MET A 224 -13.25 -5.11 9.84
CA MET A 224 -13.20 -4.04 8.85
C MET A 224 -13.98 -2.82 9.35
N VAL A 225 -13.36 -1.66 9.24
CA VAL A 225 -13.99 -0.37 9.53
C VAL A 225 -13.82 0.56 8.34
N VAL A 226 -14.91 1.20 7.94
CA VAL A 226 -14.87 2.24 6.91
C VAL A 226 -14.40 3.53 7.54
N LEU A 227 -13.40 4.17 6.93
CA LEU A 227 -12.84 5.42 7.42
C LEU A 227 -13.78 6.59 7.13
N PRO A 228 -13.79 7.64 7.97
CA PRO A 228 -14.65 8.82 7.80
C PRO A 228 -14.10 9.75 6.70
N ILE A 229 -13.85 9.19 5.54
CA ILE A 229 -13.45 9.88 4.32
C ILE A 229 -14.68 9.92 3.41
N PRO A 230 -15.03 11.07 2.83
CA PRO A 230 -16.14 11.14 1.90
C PRO A 230 -15.99 10.09 0.77
N ASN A 231 -17.05 9.37 0.49
CA ASN A 231 -17.09 8.43 -0.64
C ASN A 231 -16.85 9.15 -1.98
N GLY A 232 -16.32 8.45 -2.94
CA GLY A 232 -15.97 9.03 -4.24
C GLY A 232 -15.32 8.02 -5.17
N ASN A 233 -14.57 8.52 -6.12
CA ASN A 233 -13.75 7.71 -7.01
C ASN A 233 -12.29 7.81 -6.55
N PHE A 234 -11.70 6.66 -6.29
CA PHE A 234 -10.31 6.58 -5.83
C PHE A 234 -9.48 5.76 -6.82
N GLY A 235 -8.23 6.15 -6.96
CA GLY A 235 -7.22 5.37 -7.64
C GLY A 235 -6.33 4.65 -6.62
N ASN A 236 -5.04 4.59 -6.92
CA ASN A 236 -4.08 3.89 -6.08
C ASN A 236 -4.11 4.32 -4.61
N ILE A 237 -3.88 3.35 -3.74
CA ILE A 237 -3.74 3.54 -2.30
C ILE A 237 -2.33 3.09 -1.87
N ALA A 238 -1.76 3.77 -0.90
CA ALA A 238 -0.46 3.47 -0.31
C ALA A 238 -0.48 3.77 1.19
N SER A 239 0.42 3.14 1.94
CA SER A 239 0.57 3.34 3.36
C SER A 239 1.90 4.03 3.68
N SER A 240 1.90 4.90 4.65
CA SER A 240 3.07 5.45 5.31
C SER A 240 2.78 5.55 6.80
N THR A 241 3.80 5.69 7.64
CA THR A 241 3.64 5.73 9.10
C THR A 241 2.55 6.71 9.53
N GLY A 242 1.46 6.19 10.09
CA GLY A 242 0.31 6.97 10.55
C GLY A 242 -0.54 7.64 9.47
N LYS A 243 -0.32 7.31 8.19
CA LYS A 243 -1.04 7.95 7.08
C LYS A 243 -1.43 6.96 5.99
N ILE A 244 -2.61 7.17 5.43
CA ILE A 244 -3.11 6.47 4.24
C ILE A 244 -3.11 7.48 3.10
N ILE A 245 -2.37 7.18 2.04
CA ILE A 245 -2.20 8.08 0.88
C ILE A 245 -2.98 7.48 -0.28
N TYR A 246 -3.74 8.28 -0.99
CA TYR A 246 -4.55 7.81 -2.11
C TYR A 246 -4.74 8.89 -3.17
N LEU A 247 -5.08 8.42 -4.37
CA LEU A 247 -5.43 9.26 -5.50
C LEU A 247 -6.94 9.49 -5.50
N LYS A 248 -7.36 10.76 -5.47
CA LYS A 248 -8.76 11.14 -5.71
C LYS A 248 -8.96 11.40 -7.20
N VAL A 249 -9.87 10.66 -7.79
CA VAL A 249 -10.31 10.84 -9.17
C VAL A 249 -11.59 11.69 -9.13
N PRO A 250 -11.79 12.61 -10.07
CA PRO A 250 -13.01 13.40 -10.11
C PRO A 250 -14.27 12.51 -10.09
N ASN A 251 -15.26 12.96 -9.34
CA ASN A 251 -16.54 12.27 -9.28
C ASN A 251 -17.23 12.28 -10.65
N THR A 252 -17.97 11.22 -10.94
CA THR A 252 -18.83 11.15 -12.14
C THR A 252 -19.77 12.35 -12.14
N GLY A 253 -19.88 13.03 -13.27
CA GLY A 253 -20.64 14.27 -13.41
C GLY A 253 -19.86 15.54 -13.10
N SER A 254 -18.60 15.44 -12.67
CA SER A 254 -17.74 16.62 -12.51
C SER A 254 -17.43 17.26 -13.86
N PRO A 255 -17.17 18.58 -13.88
CA PRO A 255 -16.73 19.26 -15.12
C PRO A 255 -15.45 18.61 -15.68
N ASN A 256 -15.28 18.66 -17.02
CA ASN A 256 -14.08 18.13 -17.69
C ASN A 256 -12.78 18.83 -17.25
N THR A 257 -12.88 19.96 -16.60
CA THR A 257 -11.75 20.69 -15.98
C THR A 257 -11.33 20.14 -14.62
N ALA A 258 -12.16 19.28 -14.01
CA ALA A 258 -11.83 18.66 -12.73
C ALA A 258 -10.62 17.75 -12.88
N LYS A 259 -9.67 17.88 -11.96
CA LYS A 259 -8.38 17.18 -12.01
C LYS A 259 -8.23 16.20 -10.87
N MET A 260 -7.44 15.16 -11.10
CA MET A 260 -7.03 14.24 -10.05
C MET A 260 -6.17 14.97 -9.01
N SER A 261 -6.27 14.51 -7.77
CA SER A 261 -5.45 15.04 -6.66
C SER A 261 -4.94 13.90 -5.79
N ILE A 262 -3.76 14.09 -5.19
CA ILE A 262 -3.25 13.19 -4.16
C ILE A 262 -3.69 13.74 -2.81
N ALA A 263 -4.33 12.90 -2.02
CA ALA A 263 -4.70 13.18 -0.65
C ALA A 263 -4.10 12.16 0.32
N TYR A 264 -4.04 12.50 1.57
CA TYR A 264 -3.78 11.55 2.63
C TYR A 264 -4.75 11.74 3.78
N TYR A 265 -5.05 10.63 4.45
CA TYR A 265 -5.77 10.62 5.70
C TYR A 265 -4.77 10.42 6.85
N ASP A 266 -4.74 11.37 7.79
CA ASP A 266 -3.94 11.29 9.01
C ASP A 266 -4.72 10.49 10.05
N ILE A 267 -4.21 9.31 10.40
CA ILE A 267 -4.90 8.37 11.30
C ILE A 267 -5.01 8.94 12.71
N GLU A 268 -3.97 9.63 13.17
CA GLU A 268 -3.95 10.21 14.50
C GLU A 268 -4.91 11.40 14.62
N LYS A 269 -4.88 12.30 13.64
CA LYS A 269 -5.73 13.51 13.64
C LYS A 269 -7.13 13.24 13.14
N ARG A 270 -7.33 12.12 12.43
CA ARG A 270 -8.58 11.77 11.73
C ARG A 270 -9.03 12.83 10.74
N GLU A 271 -8.09 13.39 10.02
CA GLU A 271 -8.29 14.45 9.05
C GLU A 271 -7.77 14.05 7.66
N GLU A 272 -8.50 14.44 6.63
CA GLU A 272 -8.05 14.36 5.25
C GLU A 272 -7.29 15.65 4.86
N LYS A 273 -6.17 15.50 4.14
CA LYS A 273 -5.42 16.62 3.58
C LYS A 273 -5.00 16.34 2.15
N ASN A 274 -5.12 17.36 1.29
CA ASN A 274 -4.61 17.29 -0.07
C ASN A 274 -3.11 17.62 -0.10
N ILE A 275 -2.31 16.82 -0.82
CA ILE A 275 -0.87 17.02 -0.99
C ILE A 275 -0.61 17.81 -2.27
N LEU A 276 -1.21 17.38 -3.37
CA LEU A 276 -1.00 17.94 -4.71
C LEU A 276 -2.34 18.09 -5.42
N MET A 277 -2.59 19.29 -5.91
CA MET A 277 -3.72 19.59 -6.81
C MET A 277 -3.15 19.90 -8.20
N ASN A 278 -3.86 19.48 -9.24
CA ASN A 278 -3.59 19.90 -10.62
C ASN A 278 -2.45 19.23 -11.39
N HIS A 279 -2.21 17.94 -11.26
CA HIS A 279 -1.28 17.27 -12.16
C HIS A 279 -1.96 16.57 -13.34
N SER A 280 -1.51 16.94 -14.56
CA SER A 280 -1.95 16.31 -15.83
C SER A 280 -1.19 15.00 -16.15
N CYS A 281 -0.26 14.56 -15.32
CA CYS A 281 0.63 13.45 -15.62
C CYS A 281 0.38 12.24 -14.72
N TYR A 282 -0.43 11.30 -15.21
CA TYR A 282 -0.76 10.04 -14.55
C TYR A 282 0.50 9.22 -14.17
N PHE A 283 1.51 9.21 -15.02
CA PHE A 283 2.74 8.43 -14.82
C PHE A 283 3.64 9.00 -13.68
N GLY A 284 3.75 10.31 -13.58
CA GLY A 284 4.48 10.96 -12.49
C GLY A 284 3.83 10.75 -11.13
N LEU A 285 2.50 10.67 -11.10
CA LEU A 285 1.71 10.46 -9.90
C LEU A 285 1.89 9.05 -9.33
N MET A 286 1.92 8.02 -10.19
CA MET A 286 2.22 6.62 -9.83
C MET A 286 3.61 6.48 -9.22
N MET A 287 4.61 7.17 -9.79
CA MET A 287 5.98 7.16 -9.29
C MET A 287 6.10 7.84 -7.92
N VAL A 288 5.33 8.89 -7.66
CA VAL A 288 5.30 9.57 -6.34
C VAL A 288 4.68 8.67 -5.29
N LEU A 289 3.56 8.02 -5.58
CA LEU A 289 2.91 7.07 -4.65
C LEU A 289 3.81 5.86 -4.34
N TYR A 290 4.46 5.30 -5.35
CA TYR A 290 5.42 4.21 -5.18
C TYR A 290 6.63 4.62 -4.32
N LYS A 291 7.15 5.83 -4.51
CA LYS A 291 8.24 6.38 -3.67
C LYS A 291 7.78 6.69 -2.25
N LEU A 292 6.56 7.18 -2.05
CA LEU A 292 6.02 7.49 -0.72
C LEU A 292 5.74 6.23 0.10
N SER A 293 5.41 5.10 -0.54
CA SER A 293 5.23 3.81 0.13
C SER A 293 6.55 3.18 0.59
N ASN A 294 7.67 3.51 -0.06
CA ASN A 294 8.97 2.85 0.14
C ASN A 294 10.05 3.73 0.81
N SER A 295 9.75 4.96 1.21
CA SER A 295 10.75 5.84 1.82
C SER A 295 10.15 6.82 2.82
N ASN A 296 10.93 7.14 3.87
CA ASN A 296 10.67 8.18 4.90
C ASN A 296 10.61 9.63 4.33
N PHE A 297 10.01 9.85 3.19
CA PHE A 297 10.16 11.05 2.37
C PHE A 297 9.19 12.19 2.68
N LEU A 298 8.38 12.10 3.74
CA LEU A 298 7.43 13.17 4.12
C LEU A 298 8.08 14.46 4.61
N SER A 299 9.37 14.49 4.89
CA SER A 299 10.06 15.69 5.33
C SER A 299 10.33 16.70 4.20
N CYS A 300 10.25 16.31 2.94
CA CYS A 300 10.59 17.14 1.79
C CYS A 300 9.40 17.94 1.20
N LEU A 301 8.16 17.54 1.51
CA LEU A 301 6.94 18.17 0.96
C LEU A 301 6.40 19.35 1.81
N ALA A 302 7.00 19.65 2.94
CA ALA A 302 6.57 20.74 3.83
C ALA A 302 7.10 22.14 3.42
N ARG A 303 7.88 22.27 2.36
CA ARG A 303 8.35 23.57 1.87
C ARG A 303 7.75 23.87 0.50
N ASN A 304 6.85 24.85 0.49
CA ASN A 304 6.29 25.48 -0.69
C ASN A 304 7.39 26.06 -1.59
N THR A 305 7.83 25.32 -2.61
CA THR A 305 8.44 25.92 -3.79
C THR A 305 8.29 24.99 -5.00
N CYS A 306 7.64 25.51 -6.00
CA CYS A 306 7.42 24.95 -7.32
C CYS A 306 8.74 25.00 -8.13
N SER A 307 9.61 24.02 -7.95
CA SER A 307 10.63 23.62 -8.92
C SER A 307 11.15 22.22 -8.51
N MET A 308 10.48 21.19 -9.00
CA MET A 308 10.98 19.82 -8.87
C MET A 308 12.02 19.56 -9.96
N GLU A 309 13.27 19.82 -9.72
CA GLU A 309 14.35 19.05 -10.33
C GLU A 309 14.35 17.67 -9.68
N LEU A 310 13.84 16.68 -10.39
CA LEU A 310 13.95 15.27 -10.04
C LEU A 310 15.42 14.84 -10.11
N LYS A 311 16.17 15.01 -9.04
CA LYS A 311 17.44 14.30 -8.87
C LYS A 311 17.13 12.83 -8.63
N PHE A 312 17.30 12.02 -9.66
CA PHE A 312 17.22 10.56 -9.58
C PHE A 312 18.23 10.05 -8.56
N VAL A 313 17.75 9.57 -7.42
CA VAL A 313 18.55 8.79 -6.49
C VAL A 313 18.69 7.39 -7.06
N LYS A 314 19.93 6.99 -7.25
CA LYS A 314 20.40 5.74 -7.83
C LYS A 314 19.86 4.53 -7.10
N SER A 315 18.92 3.84 -7.68
CA SER A 315 18.76 2.38 -7.74
C SER A 315 17.44 2.03 -8.44
N PHE A 316 17.49 1.95 -9.77
CA PHE A 316 16.46 1.32 -10.57
C PHE A 316 17.05 0.05 -11.17
N THR A 317 16.46 -1.08 -10.83
CA THR A 317 16.62 -2.28 -11.64
C THR A 317 15.62 -2.15 -12.76
N LEU A 318 16.08 -1.79 -13.96
CA LEU A 318 15.30 -1.86 -15.19
C LEU A 318 15.30 -3.31 -15.65
N ILE A 319 14.13 -3.83 -15.90
CA ILE A 319 13.91 -5.17 -16.45
C ILE A 319 13.61 -5.05 -17.92
#